data_7727b5144a6961e33b6af86d3234d845
#
_entry.id   7727b5144a6961e33b6af86d3234d845
#
_cell.length_a   1.000
_cell.length_b   1.000
_cell.length_c   1.000
_cell.angle_alpha   90.00
_cell.angle_beta   90.00
_cell.angle_gamma   90.00
#
_symmetry.space_group_name_H-M   'P 1'
#
loop_
_entity.id
_entity.type
_entity.pdbx_description
1 polymer ?
#
loop_
_entity_poly.entity_id
_entity_poly.type
_entity_poly.pdbx_seq_one_letter_code
_entity_poly.pdbx_strand_id
1 'polypeptide(L)'
;MAALPLAGQAPGTGKDLSNPGPFSPREELATFRVADGFRVELVASEPDVIDPVAMAFDEEGRIFVAEMRGYPNEGVATGEESRGRVKLLTDKDGDGVYETSTTFLKGLRFPTSVMPWNGGLLVANAPDILFAKDTDGDGKADETRVLYTGFDLRNIQQLINSLQWGLDNWVYGVAGNYGGEVRSAEKPDAPPVTLRGRGVRFRPDVPASLEPTSGGGQYGLASDEFQRWFTATNSQHLRHIVIPDEYLRRNPYLSVGSVTIDIPDHGAACKVFRVSAFEAWRVERTTRRAGGPDAKRFSKTELVPGGFITSACSPVVYCADRFPEAYHGNTFVCDPANNLIHRDVLVPDGATFVAKRADEGCEFLASTDNWFRPVYLCLGPDGALYVLDFYREV
;
A
#
# COMPACT_ATOMS: atom_id res chain seq x y z
N MET A 1 9.99 -41.34 -6.83
CA MET A 1 9.91 -40.09 -7.59
C MET A 1 11.14 -39.27 -7.22
N ALA A 2 12.03 -39.04 -8.17
CA ALA A 2 13.34 -38.45 -7.93
C ALA A 2 13.20 -36.93 -7.83
N ALA A 3 13.75 -36.34 -6.79
CA ALA A 3 13.92 -34.91 -6.65
C ALA A 3 14.88 -34.40 -7.74
N LEU A 4 14.43 -33.45 -8.55
CA LEU A 4 15.29 -32.75 -9.46
C LEU A 4 16.26 -31.86 -8.67
N PRO A 5 17.55 -31.82 -9.01
CA PRO A 5 18.51 -30.94 -8.36
C PRO A 5 18.23 -29.48 -8.73
N LEU A 6 18.24 -28.60 -7.73
CA LEU A 6 18.28 -27.14 -7.89
C LEU A 6 19.38 -26.78 -8.88
N ALA A 7 19.01 -26.14 -9.96
CA ALA A 7 19.96 -25.63 -10.96
C ALA A 7 20.91 -24.62 -10.30
N GLY A 8 22.15 -24.73 -10.66
CA GLY A 8 23.29 -24.12 -10.03
C GLY A 8 23.21 -22.60 -9.88
N GLN A 9 23.68 -22.15 -8.72
CA GLN A 9 24.04 -20.78 -8.44
C GLN A 9 25.06 -20.28 -9.47
N ALA A 10 24.78 -19.12 -10.03
CA ALA A 10 25.79 -18.39 -10.81
C ALA A 10 26.97 -18.02 -9.88
N PRO A 11 28.23 -18.14 -10.34
CA PRO A 11 29.36 -17.82 -9.50
C PRO A 11 29.56 -16.32 -9.38
N GLY A 12 29.53 -15.84 -8.15
CA GLY A 12 30.42 -14.81 -7.75
C GLY A 12 29.98 -13.38 -7.71
N THR A 13 29.64 -12.94 -6.61
CA THR A 13 30.26 -11.82 -5.91
C THR A 13 30.36 -12.28 -4.45
N GLY A 14 31.51 -12.13 -3.80
CA GLY A 14 31.70 -12.58 -2.41
C GLY A 14 30.89 -11.79 -1.38
N LYS A 15 29.62 -11.53 -1.68
CA LYS A 15 28.64 -10.93 -0.77
C LYS A 15 28.16 -12.01 0.22
N ASP A 16 28.05 -11.64 1.47
CA ASP A 16 27.43 -12.49 2.49
C ASP A 16 25.96 -12.70 2.10
N LEU A 17 25.62 -13.95 1.76
CA LEU A 17 24.24 -14.30 1.34
C LEU A 17 23.21 -14.17 2.48
N SER A 18 23.64 -14.00 3.74
CA SER A 18 22.75 -13.73 4.86
C SER A 18 22.34 -12.26 4.97
N ASN A 19 23.15 -11.34 4.42
CA ASN A 19 22.85 -9.92 4.22
C ASN A 19 23.72 -9.34 3.10
N PRO A 20 23.37 -9.54 1.83
CA PRO A 20 24.21 -9.15 0.70
C PRO A 20 24.30 -7.62 0.50
N GLY A 21 23.49 -6.84 1.24
CA GLY A 21 23.26 -5.42 0.99
C GLY A 21 22.40 -5.19 -0.26
N PRO A 22 22.19 -3.93 -0.68
CA PRO A 22 21.33 -3.63 -1.82
C PRO A 22 21.93 -4.17 -3.12
N PHE A 23 21.07 -4.71 -3.98
CA PHE A 23 21.39 -5.08 -5.34
C PHE A 23 21.20 -3.88 -6.27
N SER A 24 21.85 -3.90 -7.44
CA SER A 24 21.47 -3.02 -8.54
C SER A 24 20.10 -3.46 -9.10
N PRO A 25 19.35 -2.57 -9.79
CA PRO A 25 18.04 -2.92 -10.35
C PRO A 25 18.08 -4.16 -11.26
N ARG A 26 19.14 -4.34 -12.01
CA ARG A 26 19.33 -5.51 -12.88
C ARG A 26 19.58 -6.80 -12.09
N GLU A 27 20.34 -6.72 -11.00
CA GLU A 27 20.61 -7.87 -10.13
C GLU A 27 19.33 -8.26 -9.39
N GLU A 28 18.54 -7.28 -8.93
CA GLU A 28 17.30 -7.53 -8.23
C GLU A 28 16.26 -8.20 -9.15
N LEU A 29 16.11 -7.77 -10.40
CA LEU A 29 15.21 -8.43 -11.36
C LEU A 29 15.46 -9.94 -11.46
N ALA A 30 16.69 -10.41 -11.25
CA ALA A 30 17.01 -11.84 -11.27
C ALA A 30 16.62 -12.59 -9.99
N THR A 31 16.25 -11.88 -8.93
CA THR A 31 15.86 -12.47 -7.63
C THR A 31 14.40 -12.88 -7.57
N PHE A 32 13.56 -12.33 -8.45
CA PHE A 32 12.12 -12.57 -8.44
C PHE A 32 11.75 -13.99 -8.87
N ARG A 33 10.73 -14.51 -8.22
CA ARG A 33 9.98 -15.71 -8.57
C ARG A 33 8.53 -15.29 -8.75
N VAL A 34 8.04 -15.31 -9.97
CA VAL A 34 6.69 -14.91 -10.33
C VAL A 34 5.92 -16.12 -10.86
N ALA A 35 4.59 -16.10 -10.74
CA ALA A 35 3.72 -17.14 -11.26
C ALA A 35 3.97 -17.44 -12.75
N ASP A 36 3.77 -18.68 -13.16
CA ASP A 36 4.00 -19.13 -14.53
C ASP A 36 3.18 -18.30 -15.54
N GLY A 37 3.84 -17.89 -16.63
CA GLY A 37 3.24 -17.05 -17.67
C GLY A 37 3.37 -15.54 -17.43
N PHE A 38 3.93 -15.14 -16.29
CA PHE A 38 4.18 -13.73 -15.95
C PHE A 38 5.68 -13.40 -16.01
N ARG A 39 5.98 -12.12 -16.14
CA ARG A 39 7.32 -11.56 -16.03
C ARG A 39 7.29 -10.28 -15.23
N VAL A 40 8.40 -9.94 -14.61
CA VAL A 40 8.63 -8.66 -13.93
C VAL A 40 9.43 -7.77 -14.85
N GLU A 41 8.97 -6.55 -15.05
CA GLU A 41 9.64 -5.52 -15.86
C GLU A 41 9.97 -4.32 -14.99
N LEU A 42 11.14 -3.71 -15.22
CA LEU A 42 11.56 -2.52 -14.51
C LEU A 42 10.96 -1.28 -15.18
N VAL A 43 10.21 -0.50 -14.42
CA VAL A 43 9.57 0.75 -14.88
C VAL A 43 10.43 1.97 -14.55
N ALA A 44 10.92 2.05 -13.33
CA ALA A 44 11.82 3.09 -12.84
C ALA A 44 12.60 2.58 -11.63
N SER A 45 13.75 3.18 -11.35
CA SER A 45 14.59 2.82 -10.21
C SER A 45 15.34 4.04 -9.68
N GLU A 46 16.11 3.87 -8.62
CA GLU A 46 17.04 4.88 -8.15
C GLU A 46 18.06 5.29 -9.26
N PRO A 47 18.37 6.57 -9.37
CA PRO A 47 18.04 7.70 -8.49
C PRO A 47 16.73 8.43 -8.84
N ASP A 48 15.97 7.99 -9.83
CA ASP A 48 14.78 8.67 -10.31
C ASP A 48 13.61 8.54 -9.33
N VAL A 49 13.50 7.38 -8.66
CA VAL A 49 12.53 7.10 -7.59
C VAL A 49 13.25 6.51 -6.40
N ILE A 50 13.01 7.07 -5.20
CA ILE A 50 13.65 6.66 -3.94
C ILE A 50 12.59 6.51 -2.85
N ASP A 51 12.58 5.39 -2.12
CA ASP A 51 11.63 5.12 -1.03
C ASP A 51 10.15 5.35 -1.44
N PRO A 52 9.65 4.76 -2.55
CA PRO A 52 8.29 4.97 -3.01
C PRO A 52 7.27 4.26 -2.10
N VAL A 53 6.14 4.91 -1.83
CA VAL A 53 5.08 4.36 -0.95
C VAL A 53 3.68 4.42 -1.54
N ALA A 54 3.45 5.24 -2.54
CA ALA A 54 2.19 5.33 -3.27
C ALA A 54 2.42 5.88 -4.67
N MET A 55 1.56 5.50 -5.63
CA MET A 55 1.59 6.03 -6.98
C MET A 55 0.19 6.19 -7.56
N ALA A 56 0.08 7.02 -8.58
CA ALA A 56 -1.11 7.11 -9.41
C ALA A 56 -0.73 7.53 -10.83
N PHE A 57 -1.49 7.03 -11.79
CA PHE A 57 -1.43 7.51 -13.18
C PHE A 57 -2.37 8.69 -13.36
N ASP A 58 -1.95 9.66 -14.18
CA ASP A 58 -2.86 10.67 -14.67
C ASP A 58 -3.46 10.28 -16.03
N GLU A 59 -4.29 11.17 -16.58
CA GLU A 59 -4.97 10.97 -17.86
C GLU A 59 -4.04 10.97 -19.08
N GLU A 60 -2.77 11.38 -18.91
CA GLU A 60 -1.73 11.36 -19.94
C GLU A 60 -0.79 10.14 -19.81
N GLY A 61 -1.06 9.26 -18.84
CA GLY A 61 -0.24 8.08 -18.57
C GLY A 61 1.06 8.38 -17.81
N ARG A 62 1.24 9.61 -17.30
CA ARG A 62 2.37 9.95 -16.44
C ARG A 62 2.15 9.38 -15.05
N ILE A 63 3.23 9.11 -14.33
CA ILE A 63 3.17 8.53 -12.99
C ILE A 63 3.55 9.57 -11.95
N PHE A 64 2.66 9.82 -10.99
CA PHE A 64 3.01 10.50 -9.76
C PHE A 64 3.39 9.48 -8.68
N VAL A 65 4.57 9.66 -8.05
CA VAL A 65 5.07 8.77 -7.01
C VAL A 65 5.32 9.55 -5.73
N ALA A 66 4.69 9.13 -4.64
CA ALA A 66 4.99 9.65 -3.30
C ALA A 66 6.21 8.92 -2.73
N GLU A 67 7.23 9.67 -2.36
CA GLU A 67 8.48 9.19 -1.76
C GLU A 67 8.55 9.55 -0.28
N MET A 68 8.62 8.54 0.59
CA MET A 68 8.73 8.73 2.05
C MET A 68 10.18 8.60 2.51
N ARG A 69 11.07 9.44 1.98
CA ARG A 69 12.53 9.38 2.20
C ARG A 69 12.98 9.55 3.66
N GLY A 70 12.11 10.07 4.51
CA GLY A 70 12.37 10.29 5.94
C GLY A 70 11.94 9.15 6.85
N TYR A 71 11.35 8.09 6.32
CA TYR A 71 10.93 6.95 7.12
C TYR A 71 12.13 6.28 7.82
N PRO A 72 12.03 5.83 9.09
CA PRO A 72 10.86 5.96 9.97
C PRO A 72 10.92 7.19 10.91
N ASN A 73 11.98 7.96 10.93
CA ASN A 73 12.30 8.86 12.04
C ASN A 73 12.35 10.35 11.69
N GLU A 74 12.04 10.73 10.46
CA GLU A 74 12.23 12.11 10.03
C GLU A 74 11.31 13.11 10.73
N GLY A 75 11.89 14.26 11.06
CA GLY A 75 11.15 15.50 11.35
C GLY A 75 10.42 15.56 12.68
N VAL A 76 10.63 14.61 13.59
CA VAL A 76 9.96 14.65 14.89
C VAL A 76 10.70 15.58 15.87
N ALA A 77 11.98 15.85 15.68
CA ALA A 77 12.80 16.52 16.70
C ALA A 77 13.80 17.59 16.21
N THR A 78 14.08 17.75 14.92
CA THR A 78 15.30 18.48 14.50
C THR A 78 15.09 19.80 13.77
N GLY A 79 13.87 20.14 13.36
CA GLY A 79 13.64 21.36 12.56
C GLY A 79 14.31 21.36 11.18
N GLU A 80 14.80 20.20 10.73
CA GLU A 80 15.32 20.01 9.38
C GLU A 80 14.18 20.00 8.35
N GLU A 81 14.49 20.43 7.12
CA GLU A 81 13.52 20.38 6.01
C GLU A 81 13.12 18.92 5.74
N SER A 82 11.82 18.69 5.68
CA SER A 82 11.27 17.36 5.40
C SER A 82 11.70 16.86 4.02
N ARG A 83 12.15 15.59 3.92
CA ARG A 83 12.76 15.00 2.72
C ARG A 83 11.76 14.33 1.78
N GLY A 84 10.52 14.10 2.24
CA GLY A 84 9.47 13.51 1.42
C GLY A 84 9.13 14.36 0.21
N ARG A 85 8.76 13.70 -0.89
CA ARG A 85 8.51 14.33 -2.19
C ARG A 85 7.36 13.64 -2.92
N VAL A 86 6.86 14.32 -3.94
CA VAL A 86 6.16 13.69 -5.05
C VAL A 86 7.01 13.85 -6.30
N LYS A 87 7.26 12.75 -6.98
CA LYS A 87 7.92 12.71 -8.28
C LYS A 87 6.87 12.59 -9.37
N LEU A 88 7.13 13.23 -10.51
CA LEU A 88 6.42 13.05 -11.76
C LEU A 88 7.34 12.34 -12.74
N LEU A 89 6.92 11.15 -13.17
CA LEU A 89 7.65 10.33 -14.13
C LEU A 89 6.94 10.39 -15.49
N THR A 90 7.72 10.45 -16.55
CA THR A 90 7.22 10.46 -17.92
C THR A 90 7.99 9.47 -18.77
N ASP A 91 7.28 8.60 -19.44
CA ASP A 91 7.75 7.75 -20.52
C ASP A 91 7.63 8.55 -21.83
N LYS A 92 8.77 8.83 -22.47
CA LYS A 92 8.79 9.71 -23.65
C LYS A 92 8.64 8.99 -24.96
N ASP A 93 9.07 7.76 -25.03
CA ASP A 93 9.06 6.96 -26.25
C ASP A 93 8.00 5.84 -26.25
N GLY A 94 7.31 5.64 -25.11
CA GLY A 94 6.19 4.73 -25.00
C GLY A 94 6.61 3.27 -24.87
N ASP A 95 7.83 3.01 -24.38
CA ASP A 95 8.34 1.65 -24.22
C ASP A 95 8.01 1.00 -22.86
N GLY A 96 7.41 1.78 -21.95
CA GLY A 96 7.01 1.34 -20.59
C GLY A 96 8.09 1.59 -19.54
N VAL A 97 9.25 2.14 -19.91
CA VAL A 97 10.27 2.63 -18.99
C VAL A 97 10.16 4.15 -18.87
N TYR A 98 10.17 4.66 -17.65
CA TYR A 98 9.96 6.08 -17.38
C TYR A 98 11.31 6.78 -17.16
N GLU A 99 11.92 7.30 -18.24
CA GLU A 99 13.29 7.86 -18.21
C GLU A 99 13.35 9.28 -17.65
N THR A 100 12.22 9.97 -17.55
CA THR A 100 12.17 11.34 -17.06
C THR A 100 11.55 11.40 -15.68
N SER A 101 12.29 11.99 -14.75
CA SER A 101 11.86 12.15 -13.37
C SER A 101 12.00 13.60 -12.93
N THR A 102 10.86 14.26 -12.65
CA THR A 102 10.80 15.62 -12.14
C THR A 102 10.31 15.60 -10.69
N THR A 103 10.88 16.46 -9.82
CA THR A 103 10.30 16.65 -8.49
C THR A 103 9.11 17.57 -8.59
N PHE A 104 7.91 17.01 -8.54
CA PHE A 104 6.65 17.76 -8.64
C PHE A 104 6.35 18.58 -7.37
N LEU A 105 6.51 17.95 -6.20
CA LEU A 105 6.31 18.62 -4.91
C LEU A 105 7.37 18.14 -3.91
N LYS A 106 7.89 19.04 -3.07
CA LYS A 106 8.95 18.76 -2.08
C LYS A 106 8.56 19.26 -0.68
N GLY A 107 9.39 18.92 0.31
CA GLY A 107 9.19 19.38 1.70
C GLY A 107 8.03 18.68 2.40
N LEU A 108 7.65 17.49 1.94
CA LEU A 108 6.58 16.71 2.54
C LEU A 108 7.13 15.87 3.70
N ARG A 109 6.35 15.79 4.77
CA ARG A 109 6.78 15.05 5.97
C ARG A 109 6.59 13.55 5.79
N PHE A 110 5.36 13.13 5.54
CA PHE A 110 4.96 11.74 5.39
C PHE A 110 3.92 11.60 4.28
N PRO A 111 4.31 11.77 3.00
CA PRO A 111 3.38 11.56 1.89
C PRO A 111 3.04 10.08 1.79
N THR A 112 1.75 9.75 1.80
CA THR A 112 1.24 8.37 1.86
C THR A 112 0.23 8.03 0.79
N SER A 113 -0.22 9.02 0.02
CA SER A 113 -1.09 8.81 -1.13
C SER A 113 -1.03 10.00 -2.07
N VAL A 114 -1.18 9.71 -3.34
CA VAL A 114 -1.33 10.69 -4.43
C VAL A 114 -2.52 10.30 -5.29
N MET A 115 -3.25 11.29 -5.81
CA MET A 115 -4.41 11.05 -6.65
C MET A 115 -4.65 12.26 -7.57
N PRO A 116 -4.62 12.10 -8.90
CA PRO A 116 -4.91 13.17 -9.86
C PRO A 116 -6.33 13.71 -9.71
N TRP A 117 -6.45 15.02 -9.71
CA TRP A 117 -7.73 15.73 -9.64
C TRP A 117 -7.61 17.14 -10.21
N ASN A 118 -8.54 17.54 -11.06
CA ASN A 118 -8.73 18.91 -11.58
C ASN A 118 -7.45 19.53 -12.18
N GLY A 119 -6.69 18.74 -12.96
CA GLY A 119 -5.44 19.15 -13.58
C GLY A 119 -4.31 19.40 -12.58
N GLY A 120 -4.41 18.81 -11.38
CA GLY A 120 -3.41 18.81 -10.32
C GLY A 120 -3.47 17.49 -9.55
N LEU A 121 -3.01 17.50 -8.31
CA LEU A 121 -2.83 16.32 -7.49
C LEU A 121 -3.36 16.52 -6.07
N LEU A 122 -4.17 15.60 -5.58
CA LEU A 122 -4.42 15.42 -4.16
C LEU A 122 -3.27 14.64 -3.54
N VAL A 123 -2.74 15.12 -2.43
CA VAL A 123 -1.62 14.48 -1.70
C VAL A 123 -2.02 14.31 -0.24
N ALA A 124 -2.08 13.05 0.21
CA ALA A 124 -2.15 12.76 1.64
C ALA A 124 -0.76 12.91 2.25
N ASN A 125 -0.57 13.87 3.12
CA ASN A 125 0.67 14.19 3.82
C ASN A 125 0.34 14.57 5.26
N ALA A 126 0.08 13.58 6.10
CA ALA A 126 -0.38 13.83 7.47
C ALA A 126 0.45 14.91 8.19
N PRO A 127 -0.18 15.85 8.90
CA PRO A 127 -1.60 15.85 9.29
C PRO A 127 -2.58 16.34 8.23
N ASP A 128 -2.14 16.59 6.98
CA ASP A 128 -2.90 17.31 5.98
C ASP A 128 -3.26 16.43 4.78
N ILE A 129 -4.35 16.81 4.09
CA ILE A 129 -4.59 16.50 2.69
C ILE A 129 -4.40 17.80 1.92
N LEU A 130 -3.48 17.78 0.96
CA LEU A 130 -3.12 18.91 0.12
C LEU A 130 -3.72 18.76 -1.28
N PHE A 131 -3.96 19.88 -1.93
CA PHE A 131 -4.06 19.99 -3.39
C PHE A 131 -2.84 20.75 -3.90
N ALA A 132 -2.17 20.21 -4.91
CA ALA A 132 -1.02 20.81 -5.55
C ALA A 132 -1.21 20.81 -7.06
N LYS A 133 -0.82 21.91 -7.73
CA LYS A 133 -1.01 22.06 -9.17
C LYS A 133 0.21 22.75 -9.80
N ASP A 134 0.57 22.27 -10.98
CA ASP A 134 1.45 22.90 -11.94
C ASP A 134 0.58 23.78 -12.85
N THR A 135 0.78 25.09 -12.85
CA THR A 135 -0.01 26.04 -13.62
C THR A 135 0.71 26.59 -14.86
N ASP A 136 2.04 26.38 -14.94
CA ASP A 136 2.87 26.86 -16.06
C ASP A 136 3.41 25.73 -16.95
N GLY A 137 3.23 24.47 -16.55
CA GLY A 137 3.56 23.29 -17.35
C GLY A 137 5.01 22.84 -17.26
N ASP A 138 5.74 23.27 -16.21
CA ASP A 138 7.16 22.90 -16.02
C ASP A 138 7.36 21.56 -15.29
N GLY A 139 6.26 20.91 -14.90
CA GLY A 139 6.24 19.63 -14.19
C GLY A 139 6.42 19.78 -12.68
N LYS A 140 6.31 21.00 -12.13
CA LYS A 140 6.41 21.29 -10.71
C LYS A 140 5.17 22.03 -10.21
N ALA A 141 4.74 21.70 -9.00
CA ALA A 141 3.62 22.41 -8.39
C ALA A 141 4.04 23.81 -7.95
N ASP A 142 3.41 24.83 -8.52
CA ASP A 142 3.56 26.24 -8.13
C ASP A 142 2.36 26.72 -7.31
N GLU A 143 1.26 26.01 -7.29
CA GLU A 143 0.11 26.21 -6.40
C GLU A 143 -0.02 25.05 -5.43
N THR A 144 -0.11 25.34 -4.13
CA THR A 144 -0.38 24.33 -3.10
C THR A 144 -1.33 24.90 -2.05
N ARG A 145 -2.38 24.15 -1.70
CA ARG A 145 -3.31 24.51 -0.64
C ARG A 145 -3.70 23.32 0.22
N VAL A 146 -3.96 23.53 1.49
CA VAL A 146 -4.48 22.54 2.42
C VAL A 146 -5.99 22.48 2.25
N LEU A 147 -6.54 21.28 2.04
CA LEU A 147 -7.98 21.03 2.01
C LEU A 147 -8.50 20.63 3.39
N TYR A 148 -7.81 19.71 4.02
CA TYR A 148 -8.15 19.16 5.35
C TYR A 148 -6.90 19.02 6.18
N THR A 149 -7.04 19.20 7.51
CA THR A 149 -5.96 19.05 8.49
C THR A 149 -6.45 18.37 9.76
N GLY A 150 -5.53 17.77 10.54
CA GLY A 150 -5.84 17.13 11.82
C GLY A 150 -5.83 15.60 11.78
N PHE A 151 -5.32 14.99 10.72
CA PHE A 151 -5.04 13.55 10.69
C PHE A 151 -3.93 13.20 11.69
N ASP A 152 -4.08 12.05 12.34
CA ASP A 152 -3.18 11.60 13.41
C ASP A 152 -1.79 11.22 12.90
N LEU A 153 -0.75 11.45 13.75
CA LEU A 153 0.67 11.21 13.43
C LEU A 153 1.32 10.17 14.36
N ARG A 154 0.57 9.54 15.26
CA ARG A 154 1.13 8.65 16.30
C ARG A 154 1.80 7.40 15.75
N ASN A 155 1.38 6.92 14.58
CA ASN A 155 2.00 5.76 13.96
C ASN A 155 2.15 6.01 12.46
N ILE A 156 3.39 6.19 12.02
CA ILE A 156 3.74 6.51 10.64
C ILE A 156 3.39 5.42 9.62
N GLN A 157 3.16 4.18 10.07
CA GLN A 157 2.71 3.07 9.21
C GLN A 157 1.17 3.03 9.05
N GLN A 158 0.44 3.96 9.67
CA GLN A 158 -1.02 3.96 9.74
C GLN A 158 -1.59 5.37 9.59
N LEU A 159 -0.97 6.18 8.75
CA LEU A 159 -1.42 7.54 8.42
C LEU A 159 -2.59 7.48 7.43
N ILE A 160 -3.20 8.64 7.15
CA ILE A 160 -4.17 8.77 6.04
C ILE A 160 -3.53 8.26 4.74
N ASN A 161 -4.20 7.38 3.99
CA ASN A 161 -3.64 6.78 2.78
C ASN A 161 -4.73 6.30 1.81
N SER A 162 -4.29 5.81 0.64
CA SER A 162 -5.11 5.14 -0.39
C SER A 162 -6.28 5.99 -0.88
N LEU A 163 -6.02 7.28 -1.17
CA LEU A 163 -7.02 8.13 -1.82
C LEU A 163 -7.37 7.58 -3.20
N GLN A 164 -8.66 7.38 -3.45
CA GLN A 164 -9.15 6.88 -4.73
C GLN A 164 -10.61 7.31 -4.99
N TRP A 165 -11.01 7.33 -6.26
CA TRP A 165 -12.37 7.62 -6.64
C TRP A 165 -13.32 6.47 -6.29
N GLY A 166 -14.50 6.85 -5.78
CA GLY A 166 -15.68 6.00 -5.83
C GLY A 166 -16.52 6.26 -7.08
N LEU A 167 -17.37 5.32 -7.44
CA LEU A 167 -18.33 5.45 -8.56
C LEU A 167 -19.39 6.54 -8.31
N ASP A 168 -19.50 7.04 -7.09
CA ASP A 168 -20.40 8.09 -6.63
C ASP A 168 -19.79 9.50 -6.68
N ASN A 169 -18.60 9.66 -7.29
CA ASN A 169 -17.82 10.90 -7.37
C ASN A 169 -17.36 11.44 -6.01
N TRP A 170 -17.15 10.55 -5.02
CA TRP A 170 -16.45 10.86 -3.80
C TRP A 170 -15.04 10.30 -3.83
N VAL A 171 -14.12 10.99 -3.20
CA VAL A 171 -12.78 10.46 -2.92
C VAL A 171 -12.84 9.71 -1.60
N TYR A 172 -12.41 8.46 -1.62
CA TYR A 172 -12.32 7.56 -0.47
C TYR A 172 -10.88 7.40 -0.03
N GLY A 173 -10.70 7.06 1.25
CA GLY A 173 -9.39 6.73 1.83
C GLY A 173 -9.54 6.05 3.18
N VAL A 174 -8.44 5.57 3.74
CA VAL A 174 -8.37 5.06 5.12
C VAL A 174 -7.57 6.01 5.99
N ALA A 175 -8.06 6.29 7.20
CA ALA A 175 -7.44 7.23 8.12
C ALA A 175 -6.52 6.53 9.15
N GLY A 176 -6.19 5.27 8.93
CA GLY A 176 -5.44 4.45 9.88
C GLY A 176 -6.22 4.15 11.16
N ASN A 177 -5.57 3.51 12.13
CA ASN A 177 -6.26 3.12 13.37
C ASN A 177 -6.56 4.32 14.30
N TYR A 178 -5.79 5.39 14.18
CA TYR A 178 -5.92 6.56 15.07
C TYR A 178 -6.80 7.66 14.50
N GLY A 179 -6.90 7.75 13.16
CA GLY A 179 -7.77 8.67 12.42
C GLY A 179 -7.41 10.15 12.62
N GLY A 180 -7.90 10.75 13.68
CA GLY A 180 -7.72 12.16 14.01
C GLY A 180 -9.03 12.91 14.21
N GLU A 181 -8.92 14.19 14.57
CA GLU A 181 -9.99 15.18 14.64
C GLU A 181 -9.82 16.12 13.46
N VAL A 182 -10.37 15.76 12.31
CA VAL A 182 -10.10 16.38 11.01
C VAL A 182 -11.02 17.57 10.76
N ARG A 183 -10.46 18.66 10.27
CA ARG A 183 -11.15 19.93 9.96
C ARG A 183 -10.90 20.33 8.51
N SER A 184 -11.87 21.02 7.92
CA SER A 184 -11.66 21.72 6.65
C SER A 184 -10.79 22.96 6.89
N ALA A 185 -9.71 23.12 6.11
CA ALA A 185 -8.90 24.32 6.14
C ALA A 185 -9.62 25.54 5.53
N GLU A 186 -10.50 25.30 4.56
CA GLU A 186 -11.29 26.34 3.90
C GLU A 186 -12.52 26.80 4.72
N LYS A 187 -12.98 25.95 5.66
CA LYS A 187 -14.08 26.27 6.58
C LYS A 187 -13.69 25.91 8.03
N PRO A 188 -12.81 26.69 8.65
CA PRO A 188 -12.25 26.35 9.97
C PRO A 188 -13.31 26.35 11.10
N ASP A 189 -14.42 27.09 10.91
CA ASP A 189 -15.55 27.15 11.86
C ASP A 189 -16.46 25.90 11.79
N ALA A 190 -16.31 25.05 10.77
CA ALA A 190 -17.06 23.80 10.68
C ALA A 190 -16.59 22.84 11.79
N PRO A 191 -17.50 22.05 12.39
CA PRO A 191 -17.12 21.12 13.44
C PRO A 191 -16.11 20.07 12.92
N PRO A 192 -15.18 19.60 13.76
CA PRO A 192 -14.26 18.55 13.37
C PRO A 192 -14.98 17.22 13.17
N VAL A 193 -14.39 16.38 12.34
CA VAL A 193 -14.85 15.02 12.10
C VAL A 193 -13.90 14.03 12.76
N THR A 194 -14.42 13.21 13.68
CA THR A 194 -13.65 12.16 14.36
C THR A 194 -13.55 10.92 13.47
N LEU A 195 -12.32 10.49 13.16
CA LEU A 195 -12.05 9.37 12.22
C LEU A 195 -11.42 8.13 12.90
N ARG A 196 -11.39 8.05 14.20
CA ARG A 196 -10.74 6.93 14.92
C ARG A 196 -11.30 5.57 14.48
N GLY A 197 -10.44 4.73 13.90
CA GLY A 197 -10.83 3.40 13.41
C GLY A 197 -11.80 3.43 12.23
N ARG A 198 -11.85 4.53 11.50
CA ARG A 198 -12.78 4.76 10.37
C ARG A 198 -12.01 4.98 9.07
N GLY A 199 -12.66 4.69 7.95
CA GLY A 199 -12.31 5.27 6.67
C GLY A 199 -12.83 6.70 6.55
N VAL A 200 -12.55 7.33 5.45
CA VAL A 200 -12.93 8.70 5.14
C VAL A 200 -13.40 8.81 3.69
N ARG A 201 -14.37 9.71 3.44
CA ARG A 201 -14.66 10.18 2.08
C ARG A 201 -14.92 11.69 2.06
N PHE A 202 -14.64 12.33 0.95
CA PHE A 202 -14.90 13.76 0.75
C PHE A 202 -15.05 14.08 -0.74
N ARG A 203 -15.62 15.24 -1.01
CA ARG A 203 -15.66 15.84 -2.34
C ARG A 203 -14.66 17.00 -2.39
N PRO A 204 -13.61 16.90 -3.21
CA PRO A 204 -12.55 17.91 -3.23
C PRO A 204 -13.01 19.31 -3.67
N ASP A 205 -14.10 19.36 -4.44
CA ASP A 205 -14.76 20.59 -4.93
C ASP A 205 -15.73 21.21 -3.91
N VAL A 206 -16.04 20.53 -2.80
CA VAL A 206 -16.99 20.97 -1.78
C VAL A 206 -16.32 21.09 -0.42
N PRO A 207 -15.97 22.31 0.04
CA PRO A 207 -15.35 22.53 1.34
C PRO A 207 -16.19 21.98 2.50
N ALA A 208 -15.52 21.33 3.46
CA ALA A 208 -16.13 20.68 4.62
C ALA A 208 -17.10 19.53 4.31
N SER A 209 -16.94 18.89 3.14
CA SER A 209 -17.73 17.71 2.77
C SER A 209 -17.22 16.41 3.42
N LEU A 210 -16.04 16.43 4.05
CA LEU A 210 -15.43 15.23 4.64
C LEU A 210 -16.34 14.58 5.67
N GLU A 211 -16.53 13.28 5.51
CA GLU A 211 -17.30 12.46 6.43
C GLU A 211 -16.65 11.09 6.66
N PRO A 212 -16.92 10.44 7.81
CA PRO A 212 -16.40 9.11 8.08
C PRO A 212 -17.10 8.06 7.23
N THR A 213 -16.36 7.00 6.87
CA THR A 213 -16.94 5.79 6.26
C THR A 213 -16.82 4.58 7.19
N SER A 214 -17.57 3.53 6.90
CA SER A 214 -17.45 2.25 7.57
C SER A 214 -16.09 1.62 7.33
N GLY A 215 -15.66 0.83 8.32
CA GLY A 215 -14.38 0.16 8.28
C GLY A 215 -13.21 1.13 8.44
N GLY A 216 -12.11 0.61 8.86
CA GLY A 216 -10.82 1.26 8.92
C GLY A 216 -9.79 0.25 8.45
N GLY A 217 -8.64 0.71 8.03
CA GLY A 217 -7.51 -0.11 7.62
C GLY A 217 -6.23 0.49 8.13
N GLN A 218 -5.13 -0.24 7.99
CA GLN A 218 -3.82 0.29 8.32
C GLN A 218 -3.21 0.99 7.10
N TYR A 219 -2.97 0.23 6.03
CA TYR A 219 -2.41 0.76 4.79
C TYR A 219 -2.99 -0.02 3.61
N GLY A 220 -3.85 0.63 2.84
CA GLY A 220 -4.50 0.07 1.68
C GLY A 220 -6.03 0.05 1.76
N LEU A 221 -6.65 0.51 0.70
CA LEU A 221 -8.07 0.42 0.38
C LEU A 221 -8.19 -0.01 -1.06
N ALA A 222 -9.02 -0.98 -1.35
CA ALA A 222 -9.30 -1.43 -2.70
C ALA A 222 -10.79 -1.49 -2.95
N SER A 223 -11.20 -1.33 -4.18
CA SER A 223 -12.55 -1.66 -4.61
C SER A 223 -12.52 -2.59 -5.81
N ASP A 224 -13.56 -3.39 -5.96
CA ASP A 224 -13.84 -4.04 -7.21
C ASP A 224 -14.68 -3.12 -8.14
N GLU A 225 -15.02 -3.63 -9.32
CA GLU A 225 -15.80 -2.91 -10.34
C GLU A 225 -17.24 -2.51 -9.91
N PHE A 226 -17.73 -3.11 -8.80
CA PHE A 226 -19.03 -2.81 -8.19
C PHE A 226 -18.92 -1.90 -6.96
N GLN A 227 -17.74 -1.33 -6.70
CA GLN A 227 -17.43 -0.51 -5.51
C GLN A 227 -17.65 -1.26 -4.18
N ARG A 228 -17.39 -2.57 -4.15
CA ARG A 228 -17.27 -3.29 -2.89
C ARG A 228 -15.87 -3.06 -2.34
N TRP A 229 -15.81 -2.61 -1.08
CA TRP A 229 -14.57 -2.10 -0.51
C TRP A 229 -13.83 -3.13 0.32
N PHE A 230 -12.53 -3.25 0.09
CA PHE A 230 -11.61 -4.13 0.80
C PHE A 230 -10.49 -3.35 1.45
N THR A 231 -10.02 -3.81 2.60
CA THR A 231 -8.92 -3.21 3.35
C THR A 231 -8.08 -4.29 4.02
N ALA A 232 -6.96 -3.90 4.64
CA ALA A 232 -6.05 -4.79 5.33
C ALA A 232 -5.62 -4.22 6.69
N THR A 233 -5.17 -5.13 7.55
CA THR A 233 -4.33 -4.83 8.71
C THR A 233 -3.08 -5.71 8.63
N ASN A 234 -2.08 -5.48 9.48
CA ASN A 234 -0.82 -6.22 9.41
C ASN A 234 -0.98 -7.75 9.28
N SER A 235 -1.94 -8.34 10.01
CA SER A 235 -2.12 -9.80 10.04
C SER A 235 -3.40 -10.27 9.39
N GLN A 236 -4.36 -9.38 9.15
CA GLN A 236 -5.61 -9.65 8.45
C GLN A 236 -5.47 -9.05 7.05
N HIS A 237 -4.92 -9.83 6.16
CA HIS A 237 -4.48 -9.34 4.86
C HIS A 237 -5.62 -8.95 3.93
N LEU A 238 -6.84 -9.44 4.18
CA LEU A 238 -8.01 -9.08 3.37
C LEU A 238 -9.29 -9.04 4.22
N ARG A 239 -9.94 -7.89 4.19
CA ARG A 239 -11.17 -7.61 4.94
C ARG A 239 -12.16 -6.94 4.02
N HIS A 240 -13.41 -7.40 4.00
CA HIS A 240 -14.49 -6.80 3.23
C HIS A 240 -15.29 -5.83 4.11
N ILE A 241 -15.53 -4.61 3.65
CA ILE A 241 -16.40 -3.61 4.28
C ILE A 241 -17.83 -3.88 3.80
N VAL A 242 -18.59 -4.66 4.57
CA VAL A 242 -19.89 -5.21 4.12
C VAL A 242 -21.03 -4.19 4.27
N ILE A 243 -20.96 -3.33 5.29
CA ILE A 243 -22.06 -2.39 5.59
C ILE A 243 -21.52 -0.96 5.48
N PRO A 244 -21.84 -0.23 4.39
CA PRO A 244 -21.51 1.17 4.26
C PRO A 244 -22.15 2.03 5.36
N ASP A 245 -21.44 3.04 5.83
CA ASP A 245 -21.86 3.92 6.93
C ASP A 245 -23.19 4.64 6.68
N GLU A 246 -23.47 4.94 5.46
CA GLU A 246 -24.71 5.61 5.04
C GLU A 246 -25.97 4.82 5.42
N TYR A 247 -25.90 3.47 5.44
CA TYR A 247 -27.03 2.63 5.89
C TYR A 247 -27.16 2.66 7.41
N LEU A 248 -26.06 2.68 8.14
CA LEU A 248 -26.09 2.77 9.61
C LEU A 248 -26.63 4.11 10.07
N ARG A 249 -26.24 5.20 9.42
CA ARG A 249 -26.74 6.56 9.75
C ARG A 249 -28.24 6.74 9.55
N ARG A 250 -28.87 5.96 8.65
CA ARG A 250 -30.32 5.99 8.45
C ARG A 250 -31.12 5.40 9.61
N ASN A 251 -30.49 4.50 10.38
CA ASN A 251 -31.13 3.88 11.53
C ASN A 251 -30.18 3.85 12.73
N PRO A 252 -30.17 4.91 13.56
CA PRO A 252 -29.27 5.01 14.72
C PRO A 252 -29.56 3.96 15.81
N TYR A 253 -30.67 3.26 15.72
CA TYR A 253 -31.04 2.19 16.65
C TYR A 253 -30.58 0.80 16.18
N LEU A 254 -30.06 0.69 14.95
CA LEU A 254 -29.54 -0.56 14.43
C LEU A 254 -28.19 -0.88 15.06
N SER A 255 -28.14 -1.94 15.84
CA SER A 255 -26.88 -2.50 16.35
C SER A 255 -26.39 -3.59 15.42
N VAL A 256 -25.18 -3.43 14.90
CA VAL A 256 -24.51 -4.45 14.06
C VAL A 256 -23.27 -4.97 14.78
N GLY A 257 -22.98 -6.26 14.62
CA GLY A 257 -21.81 -6.88 15.28
C GLY A 257 -20.48 -6.38 14.71
N SER A 258 -20.40 -6.27 13.40
CA SER A 258 -19.25 -5.72 12.69
C SER A 258 -19.67 -5.20 11.32
N VAL A 259 -19.04 -4.11 10.88
CA VAL A 259 -19.20 -3.55 9.54
C VAL A 259 -18.17 -4.10 8.55
N THR A 260 -17.14 -4.77 9.08
CA THR A 260 -16.01 -5.33 8.32
C THR A 260 -15.84 -6.77 8.70
N ILE A 261 -15.67 -7.65 7.72
CA ILE A 261 -15.51 -9.09 7.90
C ILE A 261 -14.13 -9.49 7.39
N ASP A 262 -13.40 -10.29 8.18
CA ASP A 262 -12.19 -10.98 7.74
C ASP A 262 -12.62 -12.14 6.85
N ILE A 263 -12.26 -12.14 5.58
CA ILE A 263 -12.79 -13.07 4.58
C ILE A 263 -11.87 -14.23 4.18
N PRO A 264 -10.57 -14.30 4.55
CA PRO A 264 -9.73 -15.47 4.27
C PRO A 264 -10.25 -16.71 4.99
N ASP A 265 -10.31 -17.85 4.29
CA ASP A 265 -10.84 -19.12 4.81
C ASP A 265 -9.99 -19.73 5.93
N HIS A 266 -8.70 -19.41 5.99
CA HIS A 266 -7.76 -19.81 7.05
C HIS A 266 -7.70 -18.85 8.24
N GLY A 267 -8.51 -17.77 8.26
CA GLY A 267 -8.49 -16.73 9.29
C GLY A 267 -7.19 -15.88 9.29
N ALA A 268 -6.86 -15.29 10.43
CA ALA A 268 -5.73 -14.34 10.56
C ALA A 268 -4.33 -14.97 10.46
N ALA A 269 -4.21 -16.30 10.44
CA ALA A 269 -2.93 -17.01 10.35
C ALA A 269 -2.62 -17.43 8.90
N CYS A 270 -2.56 -16.48 7.97
CA CYS A 270 -2.20 -16.75 6.58
C CYS A 270 -0.77 -17.25 6.48
N LYS A 271 -0.61 -18.52 6.15
CA LYS A 271 0.70 -19.13 5.88
C LYS A 271 1.22 -18.63 4.54
N VAL A 272 2.51 -18.29 4.45
CA VAL A 272 3.16 -17.80 3.24
C VAL A 272 4.40 -18.62 2.88
N PHE A 273 4.76 -18.59 1.60
CA PHE A 273 5.89 -19.32 1.02
C PHE A 273 7.03 -18.35 0.68
N ARG A 274 7.67 -17.82 1.74
CA ARG A 274 8.82 -16.95 1.62
C ARG A 274 10.00 -17.71 0.98
N VAL A 275 10.72 -17.06 0.06
CA VAL A 275 11.91 -17.63 -0.62
C VAL A 275 13.22 -16.93 -0.22
N SER A 276 13.18 -15.76 0.43
CA SER A 276 14.34 -15.04 0.97
C SER A 276 14.78 -15.65 2.30
N ALA A 277 16.05 -15.49 2.63
CA ALA A 277 16.57 -15.83 3.96
C ALA A 277 15.98 -14.95 5.06
N PHE A 278 15.92 -15.45 6.31
CA PHE A 278 15.48 -14.60 7.41
C PHE A 278 16.60 -13.67 7.85
N GLU A 279 16.26 -12.41 8.05
CA GLU A 279 17.18 -11.41 8.59
C GLU A 279 17.57 -11.77 10.04
N ALA A 280 18.86 -11.69 10.37
CA ALA A 280 19.37 -12.05 11.70
C ALA A 280 18.67 -11.27 12.83
N TRP A 281 18.45 -9.96 12.63
CA TRP A 281 17.76 -9.11 13.59
C TRP A 281 16.30 -9.55 13.82
N ARG A 282 15.62 -10.06 12.78
CA ARG A 282 14.24 -10.56 12.87
C ARG A 282 14.19 -11.85 13.69
N VAL A 283 15.12 -12.76 13.44
CA VAL A 283 15.26 -14.02 14.21
C VAL A 283 15.49 -13.70 15.68
N GLU A 284 16.45 -12.81 15.98
CA GLU A 284 16.73 -12.37 17.35
C GLU A 284 15.52 -11.74 18.03
N ARG A 285 14.85 -10.78 17.35
CA ARG A 285 13.66 -10.11 17.87
C ARG A 285 12.54 -11.09 18.21
N THR A 286 12.24 -12.03 17.31
CA THR A 286 11.16 -13.00 17.52
C THR A 286 11.51 -14.01 18.61
N THR A 287 12.76 -14.45 18.68
CA THR A 287 13.26 -15.33 19.77
C THR A 287 13.11 -14.63 21.13
N ARG A 288 13.53 -13.37 21.23
CA ARG A 288 13.38 -12.57 22.45
C ARG A 288 11.91 -12.37 22.84
N ARG A 289 11.00 -12.10 21.86
CA ARG A 289 9.56 -11.99 22.12
C ARG A 289 8.97 -13.31 22.61
N ALA A 290 9.30 -14.43 21.96
CA ALA A 290 8.79 -15.76 22.31
C ALA A 290 9.26 -16.24 23.70
N GLY A 291 10.49 -15.91 24.09
CA GLY A 291 11.04 -16.23 25.42
C GLY A 291 10.75 -15.19 26.51
N GLY A 292 10.13 -14.07 26.19
CA GLY A 292 9.89 -12.96 27.11
C GLY A 292 8.60 -13.09 27.94
N PRO A 293 8.48 -12.30 29.02
CA PRO A 293 7.29 -12.33 29.90
C PRO A 293 6.01 -11.87 29.18
N ASP A 294 6.15 -11.08 28.12
CA ASP A 294 5.05 -10.53 27.35
C ASP A 294 4.65 -11.40 26.13
N ALA A 295 5.19 -12.62 25.98
CA ALA A 295 4.91 -13.50 24.85
C ALA A 295 3.40 -13.68 24.57
N LYS A 296 2.60 -13.74 25.63
CA LYS A 296 1.14 -13.90 25.53
C LYS A 296 0.40 -12.69 24.90
N ARG A 297 1.07 -11.54 24.78
CA ARG A 297 0.51 -10.33 24.14
C ARG A 297 0.62 -10.34 22.62
N PHE A 298 1.47 -11.21 22.07
CA PHE A 298 1.68 -11.33 20.64
C PHE A 298 0.88 -12.50 20.07
N SER A 299 0.45 -12.36 18.82
CA SER A 299 -0.11 -13.47 18.09
C SER A 299 0.97 -14.55 17.86
N LYS A 300 0.55 -15.80 17.72
CA LYS A 300 1.51 -16.90 17.45
C LYS A 300 2.32 -16.65 16.18
N THR A 301 1.75 -15.97 15.20
CA THR A 301 2.38 -15.61 13.93
C THR A 301 3.52 -14.60 14.09
N GLU A 302 3.48 -13.76 15.14
CA GLU A 302 4.52 -12.78 15.46
C GLU A 302 5.64 -13.33 16.36
N LEU A 303 5.51 -14.56 16.84
CA LEU A 303 6.53 -15.23 17.67
C LEU A 303 7.46 -16.12 16.85
N VAL A 304 7.31 -16.13 15.53
CA VAL A 304 8.18 -16.83 14.57
C VAL A 304 8.76 -15.80 13.59
N PRO A 305 9.97 -16.05 13.04
CA PRO A 305 10.63 -15.06 12.17
C PRO A 305 9.92 -14.85 10.83
N GLY A 306 9.06 -15.76 10.41
CA GLY A 306 8.27 -15.65 9.17
C GLY A 306 7.41 -16.87 8.94
N GLY A 307 6.91 -17.02 7.71
CA GLY A 307 6.00 -18.11 7.33
C GLY A 307 4.52 -17.79 7.51
N PHE A 308 4.20 -16.59 7.97
CA PHE A 308 2.85 -16.04 8.05
C PHE A 308 2.83 -14.58 7.65
N ILE A 309 1.74 -14.10 7.08
CA ILE A 309 1.53 -12.67 6.83
C ILE A 309 1.55 -11.92 8.18
N THR A 310 2.39 -10.91 8.27
CA THR A 310 2.52 -10.04 9.45
C THR A 310 2.63 -8.56 9.12
N SER A 311 2.68 -8.19 7.84
CA SER A 311 2.82 -6.81 7.38
C SER A 311 1.97 -6.57 6.13
N ALA A 312 0.78 -7.18 6.07
CA ALA A 312 -0.10 -7.00 4.92
C ALA A 312 -0.42 -5.52 4.68
N CYS A 313 -0.32 -5.12 3.42
CA CYS A 313 -0.65 -3.76 2.99
C CYS A 313 -1.06 -3.72 1.52
N SER A 314 -1.69 -2.62 1.13
CA SER A 314 -2.08 -2.31 -0.24
C SER A 314 -2.78 -3.47 -0.97
N PRO A 315 -3.93 -3.95 -0.47
CA PRO A 315 -4.73 -4.88 -1.26
C PRO A 315 -5.18 -4.20 -2.56
N VAL A 316 -5.28 -4.99 -3.63
CA VAL A 316 -5.89 -4.58 -4.90
C VAL A 316 -6.78 -5.71 -5.40
N VAL A 317 -7.92 -5.37 -6.01
CA VAL A 317 -8.75 -6.31 -6.78
C VAL A 317 -8.38 -6.12 -8.25
N TYR A 318 -7.97 -7.20 -8.91
CA TYR A 318 -7.60 -7.13 -10.32
C TYR A 318 -8.86 -7.10 -11.20
N CYS A 319 -9.16 -5.95 -11.77
CA CYS A 319 -10.33 -5.71 -12.62
C CYS A 319 -9.94 -5.26 -14.04
N ALA A 320 -8.71 -5.55 -14.47
CA ALA A 320 -8.23 -5.32 -15.82
C ALA A 320 -8.22 -6.64 -16.62
N ASP A 321 -7.94 -6.57 -17.92
CA ASP A 321 -8.03 -7.68 -18.88
C ASP A 321 -6.70 -8.07 -19.51
N ARG A 322 -5.56 -7.51 -19.03
CA ARG A 322 -4.22 -7.93 -19.49
C ARG A 322 -3.82 -9.31 -18.98
N PHE A 323 -4.17 -9.63 -17.73
CA PHE A 323 -3.94 -10.97 -17.18
C PHE A 323 -4.99 -11.95 -17.70
N PRO A 324 -4.70 -13.27 -17.70
CA PRO A 324 -5.70 -14.27 -18.06
C PRO A 324 -7.01 -14.10 -17.27
N GLU A 325 -8.16 -14.45 -17.87
CA GLU A 325 -9.50 -14.32 -17.28
C GLU A 325 -9.59 -14.92 -15.87
N ALA A 326 -8.86 -16.00 -15.58
CA ALA A 326 -8.82 -16.63 -14.26
C ALA A 326 -8.27 -15.73 -13.15
N TYR A 327 -7.63 -14.61 -13.50
CA TYR A 327 -7.11 -13.61 -12.55
C TYR A 327 -8.09 -12.47 -12.30
N HIS A 328 -9.08 -12.29 -13.17
CA HIS A 328 -10.08 -11.24 -13.00
C HIS A 328 -10.86 -11.43 -11.69
N GLY A 329 -11.01 -10.36 -10.91
CA GLY A 329 -11.63 -10.40 -9.59
C GLY A 329 -10.79 -11.04 -8.48
N ASN A 330 -9.56 -11.47 -8.76
CA ASN A 330 -8.65 -11.94 -7.71
C ASN A 330 -8.09 -10.75 -6.94
N THR A 331 -7.72 -10.99 -5.69
CA THR A 331 -7.05 -9.99 -4.86
C THR A 331 -5.55 -10.26 -4.77
N PHE A 332 -4.78 -9.19 -4.76
CA PHE A 332 -3.33 -9.20 -4.55
C PHE A 332 -3.02 -8.34 -3.34
N VAL A 333 -2.12 -8.81 -2.46
CA VAL A 333 -1.78 -8.12 -1.21
C VAL A 333 -0.27 -8.19 -1.00
N CYS A 334 0.36 -7.06 -0.72
CA CYS A 334 1.77 -6.99 -0.36
C CYS A 334 2.02 -7.53 1.05
N ASP A 335 3.11 -8.27 1.24
CA ASP A 335 3.72 -8.54 2.56
C ASP A 335 5.22 -8.21 2.54
N PRO A 336 5.59 -6.94 2.81
CA PRO A 336 6.98 -6.50 2.81
C PRO A 336 7.85 -7.22 3.84
N ALA A 337 7.25 -7.76 4.91
CA ALA A 337 8.00 -8.52 5.91
C ALA A 337 8.46 -9.89 5.41
N ASN A 338 7.79 -10.46 4.43
CA ASN A 338 8.12 -11.74 3.83
C ASN A 338 8.61 -11.62 2.37
N ASN A 339 8.78 -10.39 1.86
CA ASN A 339 9.31 -10.10 0.51
C ASN A 339 8.46 -10.75 -0.59
N LEU A 340 7.13 -10.58 -0.54
CA LEU A 340 6.20 -11.26 -1.44
C LEU A 340 4.89 -10.49 -1.68
N ILE A 341 4.20 -10.92 -2.72
CA ILE A 341 2.80 -10.55 -3.02
C ILE A 341 1.97 -11.82 -3.02
N HIS A 342 0.98 -11.85 -2.14
CA HIS A 342 0.02 -12.93 -1.97
C HIS A 342 -1.18 -12.74 -2.88
N ARG A 343 -1.79 -13.84 -3.38
CA ARG A 343 -2.99 -13.82 -4.21
C ARG A 343 -4.07 -14.72 -3.64
N ASP A 344 -5.31 -14.18 -3.59
CA ASP A 344 -6.51 -14.94 -3.28
C ASP A 344 -7.55 -14.85 -4.40
N VAL A 345 -8.35 -15.91 -4.52
CA VAL A 345 -9.58 -15.95 -5.31
C VAL A 345 -10.75 -15.60 -4.42
N LEU A 346 -11.56 -14.60 -4.81
CA LEU A 346 -12.78 -14.23 -4.12
C LEU A 346 -13.94 -15.14 -4.54
N VAL A 347 -14.46 -15.93 -3.61
CA VAL A 347 -15.63 -16.79 -3.82
C VAL A 347 -16.83 -16.13 -3.14
N PRO A 348 -17.91 -15.79 -3.87
CA PRO A 348 -19.12 -15.20 -3.27
C PRO A 348 -19.70 -16.04 -2.13
N ASP A 349 -20.05 -15.41 -1.02
CA ASP A 349 -20.70 -16.02 0.14
C ASP A 349 -21.79 -15.09 0.71
N GLY A 350 -23.00 -15.21 0.19
CA GLY A 350 -24.10 -14.31 0.52
C GLY A 350 -23.81 -12.86 0.19
N ALA A 351 -23.77 -12.00 1.22
CA ALA A 351 -23.47 -10.56 1.06
C ALA A 351 -21.96 -10.24 1.09
N THR A 352 -21.11 -11.23 1.22
CA THR A 352 -19.65 -11.11 1.33
C THR A 352 -18.95 -12.14 0.46
N PHE A 353 -17.71 -12.46 0.80
CA PHE A 353 -16.85 -13.41 0.10
C PHE A 353 -16.13 -14.32 1.09
N VAL A 354 -15.66 -15.45 0.58
CA VAL A 354 -14.57 -16.22 1.15
C VAL A 354 -13.37 -16.06 0.23
N ALA A 355 -12.26 -15.54 0.75
CA ALA A 355 -11.00 -15.46 0.05
C ALA A 355 -10.23 -16.76 0.22
N LYS A 356 -9.86 -17.37 -0.90
CA LYS A 356 -9.13 -18.65 -0.94
C LYS A 356 -7.78 -18.43 -1.60
N ARG A 357 -6.72 -18.95 -0.97
CA ARG A 357 -5.39 -18.96 -1.58
C ARG A 357 -5.46 -19.50 -3.02
N ALA A 358 -4.89 -18.74 -3.95
CA ALA A 358 -4.89 -19.11 -5.36
C ALA A 358 -3.70 -19.99 -5.75
N ASP A 359 -2.53 -19.76 -5.13
CA ASP A 359 -1.27 -20.38 -5.51
C ASP A 359 -0.80 -21.34 -4.39
N GLU A 360 -0.92 -22.64 -4.60
CA GLU A 360 -0.52 -23.65 -3.64
C GLU A 360 0.99 -23.92 -3.68
N GLY A 361 1.63 -23.82 -2.52
CA GLY A 361 3.06 -24.09 -2.37
C GLY A 361 3.98 -22.97 -2.83
N CYS A 362 3.46 -21.85 -3.32
CA CYS A 362 4.21 -20.66 -3.74
C CYS A 362 3.40 -19.38 -3.50
N GLU A 363 3.93 -18.26 -3.93
CA GLU A 363 3.23 -16.96 -3.95
C GLU A 363 3.17 -16.43 -5.38
N PHE A 364 2.28 -15.49 -5.66
CA PHE A 364 2.19 -14.87 -6.99
C PHE A 364 3.50 -14.22 -7.41
N LEU A 365 4.12 -13.48 -6.49
CA LEU A 365 5.46 -12.92 -6.65
C LEU A 365 6.20 -13.03 -5.30
N ALA A 366 7.45 -13.47 -5.34
CA ALA A 366 8.34 -13.44 -4.18
C ALA A 366 9.77 -13.15 -4.63
N SER A 367 10.57 -12.54 -3.78
CA SER A 367 11.99 -12.27 -4.05
C SER A 367 12.89 -13.04 -3.09
N THR A 368 14.05 -13.48 -3.60
CA THR A 368 15.15 -13.99 -2.75
C THR A 368 15.95 -12.86 -2.09
N ASP A 369 15.72 -11.60 -2.50
CA ASP A 369 16.32 -10.42 -1.92
C ASP A 369 15.55 -9.96 -0.66
N ASN A 370 16.24 -9.79 0.45
CA ASN A 370 15.68 -9.28 1.71
C ASN A 370 15.37 -7.79 1.67
N TRP A 371 15.91 -7.06 0.70
CA TRP A 371 15.66 -5.64 0.52
C TRP A 371 14.36 -5.36 -0.24
N PHE A 372 13.83 -6.34 -0.99
CA PHE A 372 12.53 -6.23 -1.63
C PHE A 372 11.42 -6.04 -0.60
N ARG A 373 10.79 -4.87 -0.63
CA ARG A 373 9.70 -4.48 0.28
C ARG A 373 8.51 -3.98 -0.51
N PRO A 374 7.71 -4.88 -1.11
CA PRO A 374 6.52 -4.45 -1.83
C PRO A 374 5.55 -3.78 -0.84
N VAL A 375 5.24 -2.51 -1.06
CA VAL A 375 4.41 -1.72 -0.14
C VAL A 375 3.15 -1.16 -0.79
N TYR A 376 3.10 -1.12 -2.12
CA TYR A 376 1.95 -0.59 -2.83
C TYR A 376 1.72 -1.30 -4.16
N LEU A 377 0.45 -1.52 -4.49
CA LEU A 377 -0.02 -2.07 -5.76
C LEU A 377 -0.95 -1.09 -6.44
N CYS A 378 -0.83 -0.99 -7.76
CA CYS A 378 -1.70 -0.18 -8.60
C CYS A 378 -1.95 -0.88 -9.93
N LEU A 379 -3.16 -0.78 -10.48
CA LEU A 379 -3.43 -1.20 -11.86
C LEU A 379 -3.04 -0.06 -12.79
N GLY A 380 -2.20 -0.37 -13.77
CA GLY A 380 -1.83 0.58 -14.81
C GLY A 380 -2.90 0.71 -15.90
N PRO A 381 -2.85 1.80 -16.69
CA PRO A 381 -3.75 2.00 -17.82
C PRO A 381 -3.57 0.95 -18.92
N ASP A 382 -2.44 0.25 -18.93
CA ASP A 382 -2.12 -0.89 -19.80
C ASP A 382 -2.64 -2.23 -19.26
N GLY A 383 -3.33 -2.22 -18.11
CA GLY A 383 -3.85 -3.41 -17.42
C GLY A 383 -2.80 -4.23 -16.67
N ALA A 384 -1.54 -3.78 -16.59
CA ALA A 384 -0.53 -4.44 -15.77
C ALA A 384 -0.70 -4.12 -14.28
N LEU A 385 -0.17 -5.00 -13.44
CA LEU A 385 -0.08 -4.77 -11.99
C LEU A 385 1.27 -4.11 -11.68
N TYR A 386 1.26 -2.85 -11.27
CA TYR A 386 2.43 -2.10 -10.86
C TYR A 386 2.70 -2.33 -9.38
N VAL A 387 3.97 -2.52 -9.06
CA VAL A 387 4.45 -2.81 -7.69
C VAL A 387 5.44 -1.73 -7.29
N LEU A 388 5.21 -1.08 -6.16
CA LEU A 388 6.21 -0.22 -5.56
C LEU A 388 7.03 -1.01 -4.55
N ASP A 389 8.32 -1.04 -4.80
CA ASP A 389 9.32 -1.58 -3.90
C ASP A 389 9.95 -0.45 -3.09
N PHE A 390 9.74 -0.48 -1.78
CA PHE A 390 10.33 0.49 -0.86
C PHE A 390 11.85 0.29 -0.68
N TYR A 391 12.36 -0.82 -1.11
CA TYR A 391 13.74 -1.26 -1.21
C TYR A 391 14.64 -0.85 -0.03
N ARG A 392 14.45 -1.49 1.09
CA ARG A 392 15.18 -1.20 2.34
C ARG A 392 15.46 -2.46 3.15
N GLU A 393 16.52 -2.42 3.96
CA GLU A 393 16.81 -3.50 4.89
C GLU A 393 15.75 -3.63 5.99
N VAL A 394 15.31 -2.50 6.56
CA VAL A 394 14.32 -2.43 7.66
C VAL A 394 13.36 -1.28 7.46
#